data_d379733e695e3ea5ea01f0020d0f3c64
#
_entry.id   d379733e695e3ea5ea01f0020d0f3c64
#
_cell.length_a   1.000
_cell.length_b   1.000
_cell.length_c   1.000
_cell.angle_alpha   90.00
_cell.angle_beta   90.00
_cell.angle_gamma   90.00
#
_symmetry.space_group_name_H-M   'P 1'
#
loop_
_entity.id
_entity.type
_entity.pdbx_description
1 polymer ?
#
loop_
_entity_poly.entity_id
_entity_poly.type
_entity_poly.pdbx_seq_one_letter_code
_entity_poly.pdbx_strand_id
1 'polypeptide(L)'
;NNPVQPNNPVQPNNPVQPPLTEQQLTDKKAIAEKSGFGVVRNNNVTNAIQTAEVKIGSHVYTGKADDASKTYYVPLNINDFEQGMSEGKLSSTFKYANGSTVQTDSTYKVYNQPFSFVAGIYDNHAKIQSPTENNNDKYRIVYGGISPKVLPENNTFHYSGVAYNKGETGKLNYNITYTANNNGRGEGDITGLNQVGDIELRWSDIHTTNGHQHPDLKTGNSGILPSFGIAGLAVRKKTGDEIGPYELGIYGTDASEIAGRIKSKHDLDNVMFIGKKQSAPNP
;
A
#
# COMPACT_ATOMS: atom_id res chain seq x y z
N ASN A 1 50.61 -1.07 18.65
CA ASN A 1 49.71 0.07 18.52
C ASN A 1 48.68 -0.22 17.45
N ASN A 2 47.49 -0.69 17.85
CA ASN A 2 46.36 -0.84 16.94
C ASN A 2 45.67 0.53 16.79
N PRO A 3 45.31 0.94 15.56
CA PRO A 3 44.55 2.16 15.37
C PRO A 3 43.11 1.97 15.89
N VAL A 4 42.67 2.91 16.70
CA VAL A 4 41.29 2.99 17.23
C VAL A 4 40.38 3.36 16.06
N GLN A 5 39.39 2.50 15.80
CA GLN A 5 38.35 2.73 14.80
C GLN A 5 37.52 3.96 15.20
N PRO A 6 37.21 4.90 14.27
CA PRO A 6 36.34 6.01 14.60
C PRO A 6 34.93 5.52 14.92
N ASN A 7 34.40 6.00 16.03
CA ASN A 7 33.00 5.73 16.44
C ASN A 7 32.04 6.20 15.34
N ASN A 8 31.16 5.28 14.89
CA ASN A 8 30.04 5.63 14.05
C ASN A 8 29.21 6.75 14.69
N PRO A 9 28.80 7.77 13.92
CA PRO A 9 27.92 8.80 14.46
C PRO A 9 26.62 8.15 14.96
N VAL A 10 26.30 8.41 16.22
CA VAL A 10 25.01 8.01 16.81
C VAL A 10 23.91 8.72 16.04
N GLN A 11 23.05 7.94 15.38
CA GLN A 11 21.88 8.47 14.68
C GLN A 11 21.00 9.21 15.70
N PRO A 12 20.53 10.44 15.41
CA PRO A 12 19.64 11.16 16.31
C PRO A 12 18.43 10.30 16.64
N ASN A 13 18.14 10.12 17.92
CA ASN A 13 16.95 9.41 18.39
C ASN A 13 15.71 10.13 17.84
N ASN A 14 15.08 9.57 16.80
CA ASN A 14 13.73 9.96 16.46
C ASN A 14 12.84 9.72 17.70
N PRO A 15 11.98 10.68 18.06
CA PRO A 15 11.07 10.51 19.17
C PRO A 15 10.32 9.18 18.97
N VAL A 16 10.46 8.27 19.91
CA VAL A 16 9.77 6.98 19.89
C VAL A 16 8.28 7.27 19.98
N GLN A 17 7.60 7.06 18.88
CA GLN A 17 6.15 7.22 18.84
C GLN A 17 5.51 6.20 19.79
N PRO A 18 4.56 6.60 20.64
CA PRO A 18 3.91 5.67 21.56
C PRO A 18 3.28 4.52 20.77
N PRO A 19 3.26 3.30 21.33
CA PRO A 19 2.64 2.16 20.69
C PRO A 19 1.16 2.44 20.42
N LEU A 20 0.62 1.85 19.35
CA LEU A 20 -0.80 1.95 19.04
C LEU A 20 -1.63 1.33 20.18
N THR A 21 -2.77 1.93 20.46
CA THR A 21 -3.77 1.36 21.36
C THR A 21 -4.41 0.11 20.72
N GLU A 22 -5.00 -0.76 21.54
CA GLU A 22 -5.75 -1.91 21.04
C GLU A 22 -6.86 -1.53 20.06
N GLN A 23 -7.55 -0.41 20.31
CA GLN A 23 -8.56 0.09 19.40
C GLN A 23 -7.95 0.49 18.05
N GLN A 24 -6.82 1.19 18.04
CA GLN A 24 -6.13 1.56 16.80
C GLN A 24 -5.64 0.34 16.01
N LEU A 25 -5.16 -0.70 16.68
CA LEU A 25 -4.80 -1.97 16.03
C LEU A 25 -6.01 -2.65 15.40
N THR A 26 -7.14 -2.66 16.12
CA THR A 26 -8.42 -3.20 15.61
C THR A 26 -8.91 -2.42 14.39
N ASP A 27 -8.89 -1.10 14.46
CA ASP A 27 -9.30 -0.22 13.35
C ASP A 27 -8.40 -0.41 12.14
N LYS A 28 -7.09 -0.48 12.33
CA LYS A 28 -6.13 -0.71 11.26
C LYS A 28 -6.32 -2.06 10.56
N LYS A 29 -6.58 -3.12 11.34
CA LYS A 29 -6.93 -4.45 10.81
C LYS A 29 -8.19 -4.38 9.96
N ALA A 30 -9.25 -3.76 10.46
CA ALA A 30 -10.52 -3.61 9.73
C ALA A 30 -10.35 -2.80 8.43
N ILE A 31 -9.54 -1.75 8.45
CA ILE A 31 -9.19 -0.96 7.26
C ILE A 31 -8.44 -1.82 6.25
N ALA A 32 -7.45 -2.59 6.68
CA ALA A 32 -6.69 -3.47 5.81
C ALA A 32 -7.57 -4.52 5.14
N GLU A 33 -8.46 -5.16 5.90
CA GLU A 33 -9.42 -6.12 5.36
C GLU A 33 -10.36 -5.49 4.34
N LYS A 34 -10.95 -4.34 4.65
CA LYS A 34 -11.84 -3.59 3.74
C LYS A 34 -11.10 -3.06 2.50
N SER A 35 -9.82 -2.72 2.61
CA SER A 35 -8.96 -2.34 1.48
C SER A 35 -8.62 -3.54 0.59
N GLY A 36 -9.00 -4.74 1.01
CA GLY A 36 -8.75 -5.97 0.27
C GLY A 36 -7.34 -6.52 0.48
N PHE A 37 -6.71 -6.24 1.62
CA PHE A 37 -5.44 -6.84 1.98
C PHE A 37 -5.62 -8.34 2.23
N GLY A 38 -5.32 -9.15 1.22
CA GLY A 38 -5.50 -10.59 1.26
C GLY A 38 -5.41 -11.24 -0.10
N VAL A 39 -5.77 -12.51 -0.16
CA VAL A 39 -5.79 -13.30 -1.38
C VAL A 39 -7.23 -13.41 -1.87
N VAL A 40 -7.45 -13.14 -3.15
CA VAL A 40 -8.76 -13.23 -3.80
C VAL A 40 -8.68 -14.22 -4.94
N ARG A 41 -9.71 -15.01 -5.09
CA ARG A 41 -9.88 -15.92 -6.22
C ARG A 41 -11.31 -15.87 -6.75
N ASN A 42 -11.45 -15.95 -8.07
CA ASN A 42 -12.77 -16.06 -8.69
C ASN A 42 -13.48 -17.33 -8.19
N ASN A 43 -14.72 -17.18 -7.79
CA ASN A 43 -15.56 -18.27 -7.29
C ASN A 43 -16.61 -18.63 -8.33
N ASN A 44 -16.38 -19.71 -9.06
CA ASN A 44 -17.30 -20.15 -10.12
C ASN A 44 -18.50 -20.87 -9.53
N VAL A 45 -19.72 -20.50 -9.95
CA VAL A 45 -20.98 -21.06 -9.45
C VAL A 45 -21.10 -22.56 -9.73
N THR A 46 -20.49 -23.06 -10.81
CA THR A 46 -20.55 -24.48 -11.19
C THR A 46 -19.59 -25.36 -10.38
N ASN A 47 -18.54 -24.77 -9.83
CA ASN A 47 -17.58 -25.46 -8.96
C ASN A 47 -17.07 -24.47 -7.91
N ALA A 48 -17.93 -24.19 -6.93
CA ALA A 48 -17.67 -23.20 -5.91
C ALA A 48 -16.51 -23.60 -4.98
N ILE A 49 -15.72 -22.61 -4.57
CA ILE A 49 -14.72 -22.79 -3.52
C ILE A 49 -15.45 -22.94 -2.20
N GLN A 50 -15.23 -24.06 -1.51
CA GLN A 50 -15.84 -24.36 -0.21
C GLN A 50 -14.99 -23.83 0.94
N THR A 51 -13.68 -24.02 0.84
CA THR A 51 -12.73 -23.52 1.84
C THR A 51 -11.47 -23.02 1.16
N ALA A 52 -10.87 -22.02 1.76
CA ALA A 52 -9.55 -21.56 1.36
C ALA A 52 -8.70 -21.25 2.60
N GLU A 53 -7.42 -21.54 2.47
CA GLU A 53 -6.41 -21.32 3.50
C GLU A 53 -5.19 -20.66 2.87
N VAL A 54 -4.68 -19.62 3.52
CA VAL A 54 -3.43 -18.95 3.15
C VAL A 54 -2.43 -19.10 4.29
N LYS A 55 -1.22 -19.50 3.97
CA LYS A 55 -0.13 -19.66 4.95
C LYS A 55 1.01 -18.67 4.68
N ILE A 56 1.44 -17.98 5.73
CA ILE A 56 2.63 -17.12 5.76
C ILE A 56 3.43 -17.50 7.02
N GLY A 57 4.55 -18.17 6.85
CA GLY A 57 5.29 -18.72 7.99
C GLY A 57 4.40 -19.66 8.81
N SER A 58 4.25 -19.36 10.10
CA SER A 58 3.37 -20.09 11.03
C SER A 58 1.92 -19.59 11.04
N HIS A 59 1.61 -18.46 10.41
CA HIS A 59 0.26 -17.90 10.39
C HIS A 59 -0.60 -18.58 9.33
N VAL A 60 -1.83 -18.91 9.72
CA VAL A 60 -2.83 -19.52 8.86
C VAL A 60 -4.07 -18.62 8.84
N TYR A 61 -4.45 -18.19 7.65
CA TYR A 61 -5.62 -17.34 7.41
C TYR A 61 -6.68 -18.13 6.65
N THR A 62 -7.94 -17.95 7.02
CA THR A 62 -9.08 -18.55 6.34
C THR A 62 -10.00 -17.48 5.79
N GLY A 63 -10.73 -17.81 4.75
CA GLY A 63 -11.57 -16.87 4.04
C GLY A 63 -13.03 -17.31 3.95
N LYS A 64 -13.78 -16.52 3.20
CA LYS A 64 -15.19 -16.74 2.91
C LYS A 64 -15.52 -16.36 1.48
N ALA A 65 -16.59 -16.97 0.96
CA ALA A 65 -17.17 -16.56 -0.31
C ALA A 65 -17.85 -15.20 -0.17
N ASP A 66 -17.73 -14.40 -1.22
CA ASP A 66 -18.56 -13.22 -1.45
C ASP A 66 -19.40 -13.49 -2.70
N ASP A 67 -20.65 -13.80 -2.49
CA ASP A 67 -21.58 -14.17 -3.55
C ASP A 67 -21.90 -12.98 -4.47
N ALA A 68 -21.86 -11.76 -3.94
CA ALA A 68 -22.13 -10.55 -4.71
C ALA A 68 -21.03 -10.27 -5.74
N SER A 69 -19.77 -10.42 -5.36
CA SER A 69 -18.62 -10.23 -6.25
C SER A 69 -18.22 -11.51 -7.00
N LYS A 70 -18.85 -12.67 -6.68
CA LYS A 70 -18.46 -14.00 -7.18
C LYS A 70 -16.97 -14.29 -6.95
N THR A 71 -16.47 -13.92 -5.77
CA THR A 71 -15.09 -14.16 -5.36
C THR A 71 -15.03 -14.92 -4.05
N TYR A 72 -13.89 -15.52 -3.78
CA TYR A 72 -13.52 -16.04 -2.47
C TYR A 72 -12.37 -15.22 -1.94
N TYR A 73 -12.51 -14.62 -0.77
CA TYR A 73 -11.55 -13.72 -0.18
C TYR A 73 -10.97 -14.28 1.13
N VAL A 74 -9.65 -14.32 1.22
CA VAL A 74 -8.92 -14.68 2.43
C VAL A 74 -8.19 -13.43 2.93
N PRO A 75 -8.74 -12.73 3.92
CA PRO A 75 -8.10 -11.54 4.49
C PRO A 75 -6.83 -11.92 5.24
N LEU A 76 -5.79 -11.10 5.10
CA LEU A 76 -4.59 -11.15 5.94
C LEU A 76 -4.71 -10.11 7.05
N ASN A 77 -4.05 -10.38 8.18
CA ASN A 77 -4.01 -9.44 9.29
C ASN A 77 -2.75 -8.58 9.21
N ILE A 78 -2.90 -7.29 8.96
CA ILE A 78 -1.77 -6.35 8.85
C ILE A 78 -0.94 -6.28 10.13
N ASN A 79 -1.52 -6.57 11.28
CA ASN A 79 -0.84 -6.53 12.58
C ASN A 79 0.11 -7.72 12.80
N ASP A 80 0.04 -8.76 11.95
CA ASP A 80 0.96 -9.89 11.98
C ASP A 80 2.28 -9.58 11.24
N PHE A 81 2.37 -8.42 10.60
CA PHE A 81 3.57 -7.94 9.91
C PHE A 81 4.32 -6.93 10.76
N GLU A 82 5.62 -7.11 10.87
CA GLU A 82 6.49 -6.19 11.61
C GLU A 82 6.47 -4.78 11.00
N GLN A 83 6.88 -3.80 11.81
CA GLN A 83 7.10 -2.43 11.34
C GLN A 83 8.24 -2.39 10.32
N GLY A 84 8.04 -1.67 9.22
CA GLY A 84 8.97 -1.62 8.11
C GLY A 84 8.59 -2.56 6.97
N MET A 85 9.58 -2.96 6.17
CA MET A 85 9.41 -3.83 5.01
C MET A 85 9.41 -5.30 5.43
N SER A 86 8.36 -6.01 5.07
CA SER A 86 8.26 -7.47 5.12
C SER A 86 8.04 -7.99 3.71
N GLU A 87 8.84 -8.96 3.29
CA GLU A 87 8.68 -9.61 1.99
C GLU A 87 8.89 -11.12 2.10
N GLY A 88 8.21 -11.87 1.27
CA GLY A 88 8.33 -13.32 1.32
C GLY A 88 7.37 -14.04 0.40
N LYS A 89 7.18 -15.32 0.70
CA LYS A 89 6.26 -16.20 -0.01
C LYS A 89 5.03 -16.49 0.84
N LEU A 90 3.89 -16.60 0.18
CA LEU A 90 2.68 -17.16 0.76
C LEU A 90 2.19 -18.33 -0.09
N SER A 91 1.59 -19.32 0.54
CA SER A 91 0.93 -20.43 -0.15
C SER A 91 -0.57 -20.37 0.11
N SER A 92 -1.35 -20.60 -0.94
CA SER A 92 -2.82 -20.62 -0.86
C SER A 92 -3.33 -21.99 -1.28
N THR A 93 -4.26 -22.53 -0.52
CA THR A 93 -4.93 -23.82 -0.81
C THR A 93 -6.42 -23.59 -0.91
N PHE A 94 -7.00 -23.91 -2.05
CA PHE A 94 -8.43 -23.77 -2.32
C PHE A 94 -9.04 -25.15 -2.54
N LYS A 95 -10.07 -25.49 -1.78
CA LYS A 95 -10.85 -26.73 -1.92
C LYS A 95 -12.20 -26.43 -2.57
N TYR A 96 -12.50 -27.13 -3.63
CA TYR A 96 -13.70 -26.94 -4.45
C TYR A 96 -14.79 -27.96 -4.12
N ALA A 97 -16.03 -27.65 -4.49
CA ALA A 97 -17.21 -28.47 -4.26
C ALA A 97 -17.10 -29.87 -4.91
N ASN A 98 -16.39 -29.99 -6.02
CA ASN A 98 -16.16 -31.27 -6.68
C ASN A 98 -15.05 -32.12 -6.02
N GLY A 99 -14.52 -31.69 -4.86
CA GLY A 99 -13.45 -32.36 -4.14
C GLY A 99 -12.04 -32.06 -4.65
N SER A 100 -11.88 -31.30 -5.73
CA SER A 100 -10.55 -30.89 -6.20
C SER A 100 -9.90 -29.86 -5.26
N THR A 101 -8.57 -29.88 -5.24
CA THR A 101 -7.77 -28.93 -4.47
C THR A 101 -6.78 -28.24 -5.39
N VAL A 102 -6.68 -26.92 -5.31
CA VAL A 102 -5.70 -26.13 -6.03
C VAL A 102 -4.79 -25.42 -5.03
N GLN A 103 -3.47 -25.57 -5.23
CA GLN A 103 -2.48 -24.83 -4.48
C GLN A 103 -1.79 -23.84 -5.40
N THR A 104 -1.57 -22.63 -4.88
CA THR A 104 -0.85 -21.56 -5.58
C THR A 104 0.14 -20.91 -4.64
N ASP A 105 1.28 -20.52 -5.18
CA ASP A 105 2.30 -19.78 -4.47
C ASP A 105 2.34 -18.35 -5.01
N SER A 106 2.41 -17.39 -4.11
CA SER A 106 2.55 -15.99 -4.43
C SER A 106 3.70 -15.37 -3.64
N THR A 107 4.20 -14.24 -4.09
CA THR A 107 5.10 -13.41 -3.30
C THR A 107 4.35 -12.22 -2.75
N TYR A 108 4.78 -11.73 -1.60
CA TYR A 108 4.24 -10.49 -1.02
C TYR A 108 5.36 -9.51 -0.70
N LYS A 109 5.04 -8.23 -0.75
CA LYS A 109 5.80 -7.12 -0.16
C LYS A 109 4.82 -6.26 0.61
N VAL A 110 5.07 -6.07 1.89
CA VAL A 110 4.25 -5.26 2.80
C VAL A 110 5.16 -4.28 3.51
N TYR A 111 4.83 -3.00 3.46
CA TYR A 111 5.45 -2.02 4.33
C TYR A 111 4.42 -1.54 5.34
N ASN A 112 4.69 -1.83 6.61
CA ASN A 112 3.82 -1.53 7.73
C ASN A 112 4.40 -0.37 8.54
N GLN A 113 3.63 0.70 8.73
CA GLN A 113 3.94 1.83 9.62
C GLN A 113 2.93 1.84 10.77
N PRO A 114 3.16 2.61 11.84
CA PRO A 114 2.20 2.68 12.93
C PRO A 114 0.77 2.93 12.48
N PHE A 115 0.53 3.95 11.67
CA PHE A 115 -0.83 4.33 11.28
C PHE A 115 -1.21 3.89 9.87
N SER A 116 -0.26 3.54 9.01
CA SER A 116 -0.51 3.23 7.60
C SER A 116 0.22 1.99 7.12
N PHE A 117 -0.17 1.52 5.95
CA PHE A 117 0.48 0.40 5.26
C PHE A 117 0.32 0.51 3.75
N VAL A 118 1.23 -0.13 3.05
CA VAL A 118 1.09 -0.49 1.64
C VAL A 118 1.44 -1.96 1.46
N ALA A 119 0.74 -2.66 0.58
CA ALA A 119 0.95 -4.07 0.35
C ALA A 119 0.77 -4.46 -1.10
N GLY A 120 1.67 -5.28 -1.60
CA GLY A 120 1.55 -5.95 -2.90
C GLY A 120 1.56 -7.47 -2.71
N ILE A 121 0.61 -8.15 -3.34
CA ILE A 121 0.57 -9.61 -3.43
C ILE A 121 0.67 -9.95 -4.91
N TYR A 122 1.68 -10.75 -5.27
CA TYR A 122 2.04 -11.05 -6.65
C TYR A 122 1.93 -12.54 -6.90
N ASP A 123 1.07 -12.93 -7.82
CA ASP A 123 0.94 -14.32 -8.24
C ASP A 123 2.16 -14.74 -9.07
N ASN A 124 2.75 -15.88 -8.73
CA ASN A 124 3.88 -16.44 -9.43
C ASN A 124 3.46 -17.40 -10.56
N HIS A 125 2.19 -17.81 -10.61
CA HIS A 125 1.68 -18.76 -11.59
C HIS A 125 1.14 -18.16 -12.89
N ALA A 126 1.57 -16.98 -13.28
CA ALA A 126 1.17 -16.30 -14.53
C ALA A 126 1.42 -17.12 -15.84
N LYS A 127 1.82 -18.39 -15.75
CA LYS A 127 2.13 -19.24 -16.93
C LYS A 127 1.03 -20.20 -17.34
N ILE A 128 -0.05 -20.36 -16.57
CA ILE A 128 -1.15 -21.27 -16.91
C ILE A 128 -2.44 -20.47 -16.91
N GLN A 129 -2.65 -19.70 -17.95
CA GLN A 129 -3.93 -19.01 -18.10
C GLN A 129 -4.44 -19.12 -19.52
N SER A 130 -5.71 -19.49 -19.60
CA SER A 130 -6.53 -19.36 -20.78
C SER A 130 -6.52 -17.90 -21.27
N PRO A 131 -6.42 -17.67 -22.60
CA PRO A 131 -6.41 -16.31 -23.15
C PRO A 131 -7.67 -15.48 -22.87
N THR A 132 -8.66 -16.05 -22.23
CA THR A 132 -9.95 -15.43 -21.91
C THR A 132 -10.11 -14.93 -20.48
N GLU A 133 -9.15 -15.19 -19.58
CA GLU A 133 -9.18 -14.62 -18.24
C GLU A 133 -8.60 -13.21 -18.23
N ASN A 134 -9.41 -12.25 -17.75
CA ASN A 134 -8.98 -10.87 -17.55
C ASN A 134 -7.75 -10.83 -16.66
N ASN A 135 -6.65 -10.31 -17.18
CA ASN A 135 -5.34 -10.21 -16.53
C ASN A 135 -5.30 -9.34 -15.26
N ASN A 136 -6.44 -8.91 -14.73
CA ASN A 136 -6.53 -7.99 -13.60
C ASN A 136 -6.22 -8.63 -12.24
N ASP A 137 -6.10 -9.96 -12.15
CA ASP A 137 -5.88 -10.67 -10.89
C ASP A 137 -4.40 -10.94 -10.55
N LYS A 138 -3.47 -10.58 -11.44
CA LYS A 138 -2.04 -10.89 -11.28
C LYS A 138 -1.35 -10.09 -10.18
N TYR A 139 -1.86 -8.92 -9.85
CA TYR A 139 -1.28 -8.03 -8.85
C TYR A 139 -2.38 -7.42 -8.01
N ARG A 140 -2.25 -7.59 -6.70
CA ARG A 140 -3.09 -6.86 -5.77
C ARG A 140 -2.25 -5.85 -5.02
N ILE A 141 -2.48 -4.58 -5.30
CA ILE A 141 -1.82 -3.47 -4.62
C ILE A 141 -2.88 -2.74 -3.81
N VAL A 142 -2.66 -2.68 -2.51
CA VAL A 142 -3.54 -2.00 -1.57
C VAL A 142 -2.75 -1.08 -0.65
N TYR A 143 -3.38 -0.03 -0.19
CA TYR A 143 -2.87 0.84 0.84
C TYR A 143 -4.01 1.29 1.74
N GLY A 144 -3.67 1.72 2.95
CA GLY A 144 -4.65 2.21 3.90
C GLY A 144 -4.02 2.66 5.19
N GLY A 145 -4.85 3.12 6.10
CA GLY A 145 -4.40 3.57 7.40
C GLY A 145 -5.46 4.32 8.17
N ILE A 146 -5.12 4.73 9.39
CA ILE A 146 -5.95 5.51 10.28
C ILE A 146 -5.79 6.98 9.91
N SER A 147 -6.83 7.58 9.35
CA SER A 147 -6.82 8.99 8.94
C SER A 147 -6.84 9.92 10.16
N PRO A 148 -6.20 11.10 10.07
CA PRO A 148 -6.34 12.14 11.07
C PRO A 148 -7.79 12.68 11.07
N LYS A 149 -8.23 13.23 12.20
CA LYS A 149 -9.53 13.91 12.28
C LYS A 149 -9.52 15.29 11.62
N VAL A 150 -8.38 15.97 11.72
CA VAL A 150 -8.14 17.30 11.20
C VAL A 150 -6.72 17.35 10.63
N LEU A 151 -6.52 18.04 9.53
CA LEU A 151 -5.19 18.28 8.98
C LEU A 151 -4.51 19.45 9.67
N PRO A 152 -3.17 19.47 9.69
CA PRO A 152 -2.39 20.65 10.08
C PRO A 152 -2.78 21.86 9.22
N GLU A 153 -2.59 23.06 9.74
CA GLU A 153 -2.88 24.29 9.01
C GLU A 153 -1.62 25.13 8.82
N ASN A 154 -1.54 25.80 7.66
CA ASN A 154 -0.53 26.79 7.34
C ASN A 154 0.92 26.29 7.53
N ASN A 155 1.18 25.07 7.11
CA ASN A 155 2.47 24.43 7.28
C ASN A 155 2.84 23.55 6.08
N THR A 156 4.13 23.42 5.81
CA THR A 156 4.63 22.49 4.81
C THR A 156 5.38 21.37 5.50
N PHE A 157 4.96 20.14 5.27
CA PHE A 157 5.63 18.96 5.78
C PHE A 157 6.32 18.19 4.65
N HIS A 158 7.52 17.76 4.96
CA HIS A 158 8.30 16.87 4.12
C HIS A 158 8.12 15.42 4.61
N TYR A 159 7.80 14.54 3.68
CA TYR A 159 7.70 13.11 3.92
C TYR A 159 8.79 12.39 3.14
N SER A 160 9.49 11.50 3.78
CA SER A 160 10.42 10.58 3.12
C SER A 160 10.14 9.14 3.47
N GLY A 161 10.50 8.25 2.56
CA GLY A 161 10.25 6.84 2.77
C GLY A 161 10.68 5.98 1.59
N VAL A 162 9.94 4.92 1.36
CA VAL A 162 10.25 3.96 0.31
C VAL A 162 9.16 3.92 -0.76
N ALA A 163 9.58 3.60 -1.97
CA ALA A 163 8.71 3.22 -3.07
C ALA A 163 9.19 1.88 -3.62
N TYR A 164 8.28 1.01 -4.03
CA TYR A 164 8.65 -0.30 -4.53
C TYR A 164 7.60 -0.87 -5.49
N ASN A 165 8.05 -1.76 -6.33
CA ASN A 165 7.22 -2.65 -7.13
C ASN A 165 7.62 -4.11 -6.84
N LYS A 166 7.18 -5.05 -7.67
CA LYS A 166 7.52 -6.47 -7.50
C LYS A 166 9.03 -6.73 -7.44
N GLY A 167 9.84 -6.05 -8.27
CA GLY A 167 11.26 -6.34 -8.47
C GLY A 167 12.22 -5.33 -7.87
N GLU A 168 11.78 -4.10 -7.56
CA GLU A 168 12.66 -3.01 -7.22
C GLU A 168 12.20 -2.26 -5.97
N THR A 169 13.15 -1.59 -5.34
CA THR A 169 12.90 -0.68 -4.21
C THR A 169 13.65 0.62 -4.45
N GLY A 170 12.96 1.71 -4.32
CA GLY A 170 13.46 3.09 -4.46
C GLY A 170 13.10 3.94 -3.26
N LYS A 171 13.30 5.24 -3.40
CA LYS A 171 13.08 6.24 -2.35
C LYS A 171 11.93 7.17 -2.74
N LEU A 172 11.09 7.50 -1.77
CA LEU A 172 10.06 8.52 -1.86
C LEU A 172 10.53 9.79 -1.16
N ASN A 173 10.35 10.95 -1.83
CA ASN A 173 10.33 12.27 -1.22
C ASN A 173 9.05 12.97 -1.64
N TYR A 174 8.30 13.49 -0.69
CA TYR A 174 7.02 14.10 -0.96
C TYR A 174 6.76 15.28 -0.03
N ASN A 175 6.29 16.40 -0.57
CA ASN A 175 5.95 17.58 0.20
C ASN A 175 4.45 17.80 0.18
N ILE A 176 3.87 18.14 1.32
CA ILE A 176 2.49 18.59 1.43
C ILE A 176 2.48 19.96 2.09
N THR A 177 1.96 20.96 1.38
CA THR A 177 1.68 22.28 1.92
C THR A 177 0.21 22.32 2.33
N TYR A 178 -0.02 22.37 3.62
CA TYR A 178 -1.33 22.48 4.24
C TYR A 178 -1.75 23.93 4.33
N THR A 179 -3.01 24.18 4.09
CA THR A 179 -3.67 25.49 4.28
C THR A 179 -4.85 25.35 5.22
N ALA A 180 -5.56 26.44 5.51
CA ALA A 180 -6.72 26.41 6.39
C ALA A 180 -7.84 25.48 5.85
N ASN A 181 -8.73 25.03 6.74
CA ASN A 181 -9.94 24.26 6.41
C ASN A 181 -9.68 22.90 5.76
N ASN A 182 -8.69 22.16 6.23
CA ASN A 182 -8.31 20.85 5.73
C ASN A 182 -7.96 20.83 4.23
N ASN A 183 -7.47 21.94 3.70
CA ASN A 183 -7.01 22.06 2.33
C ASN A 183 -5.48 22.03 2.24
N GLY A 184 -4.99 21.98 1.02
CA GLY A 184 -3.57 21.99 0.72
C GLY A 184 -3.28 21.29 -0.60
N ARG A 185 -2.00 21.12 -0.88
CA ARG A 185 -1.53 20.43 -2.09
C ARG A 185 -0.24 19.69 -1.82
N GLY A 186 0.02 18.66 -2.61
CA GLY A 186 1.23 17.89 -2.50
C GLY A 186 1.87 17.59 -3.84
N GLU A 187 3.18 17.36 -3.80
CA GLU A 187 4.01 16.98 -4.93
C GLU A 187 5.25 16.22 -4.45
N GLY A 188 5.88 15.44 -5.31
CA GLY A 188 7.05 14.70 -4.90
C GLY A 188 7.74 13.92 -6.00
N ASP A 189 8.66 13.08 -5.57
CA ASP A 189 9.52 12.29 -6.43
C ASP A 189 9.70 10.87 -5.90
N ILE A 190 9.86 9.94 -6.83
CA ILE A 190 10.36 8.60 -6.55
C ILE A 190 11.63 8.41 -7.36
N THR A 191 12.70 7.97 -6.70
CA THR A 191 14.01 7.75 -7.32
C THR A 191 14.56 6.37 -7.01
N GLY A 192 15.46 5.86 -7.85
CA GLY A 192 16.15 4.59 -7.62
C GLY A 192 15.38 3.35 -8.08
N LEU A 193 14.34 3.50 -8.89
CA LEU A 193 13.68 2.41 -9.59
C LEU A 193 14.33 2.29 -10.99
N ASN A 194 15.24 1.34 -11.18
CA ASN A 194 16.08 1.28 -12.39
C ASN A 194 15.28 0.93 -13.65
N GLN A 195 14.29 0.05 -13.55
CA GLN A 195 13.46 -0.37 -14.68
C GLN A 195 12.39 0.66 -15.02
N VAL A 196 11.77 1.24 -14.00
CA VAL A 196 10.73 2.27 -14.17
C VAL A 196 11.35 3.62 -14.48
N GLY A 197 12.53 3.92 -13.90
CA GLY A 197 13.18 5.22 -13.91
C GLY A 197 12.68 6.13 -12.80
N ASP A 198 13.31 7.31 -12.69
CA ASP A 198 12.88 8.32 -11.73
C ASP A 198 11.53 8.92 -12.13
N ILE A 199 10.66 9.09 -11.12
CA ILE A 199 9.27 9.51 -11.29
C ILE A 199 9.05 10.87 -10.63
N GLU A 200 8.35 11.75 -11.30
CA GLU A 200 7.74 12.95 -10.73
C GLU A 200 6.28 12.65 -10.40
N LEU A 201 5.89 12.90 -9.16
CA LEU A 201 4.51 12.93 -8.69
C LEU A 201 4.05 14.38 -8.76
N ARG A 202 3.36 14.74 -9.83
CA ARG A 202 2.96 16.12 -10.10
C ARG A 202 2.03 16.64 -9.02
N TRP A 203 2.12 17.93 -8.76
CA TRP A 203 1.30 18.57 -7.74
C TRP A 203 -0.20 18.34 -7.95
N SER A 204 -0.91 18.14 -6.87
CA SER A 204 -2.36 18.04 -6.84
C SER A 204 -2.90 18.46 -5.49
N ASP A 205 -4.17 18.86 -5.46
CA ASP A 205 -4.84 19.32 -4.26
C ASP A 205 -5.25 18.18 -3.35
N ILE A 206 -5.37 18.49 -2.04
CA ILE A 206 -5.95 17.58 -1.06
C ILE A 206 -7.45 17.51 -1.28
N HIS A 207 -7.97 16.30 -1.31
CA HIS A 207 -9.40 16.00 -1.40
C HIS A 207 -9.88 15.42 -0.07
N THR A 208 -11.03 15.89 0.38
CA THR A 208 -11.74 15.32 1.52
C THR A 208 -12.81 14.37 1.02
N THR A 209 -12.89 13.20 1.62
CA THR A 209 -13.88 12.17 1.23
C THR A 209 -15.17 12.25 2.05
N ASN A 210 -15.36 13.31 2.84
CA ASN A 210 -16.58 13.53 3.60
C ASN A 210 -17.79 13.74 2.67
N GLY A 211 -18.28 12.61 2.12
CA GLY A 211 -19.53 12.55 1.35
C GLY A 211 -19.44 12.80 -0.14
N HIS A 212 -18.27 13.17 -0.69
CA HIS A 212 -18.11 13.36 -2.14
C HIS A 212 -16.93 12.50 -2.63
N GLN A 213 -17.24 11.53 -3.49
CA GLN A 213 -16.19 10.77 -4.17
C GLN A 213 -15.48 11.71 -5.16
N HIS A 214 -14.20 11.94 -4.95
CA HIS A 214 -13.39 12.56 -5.99
C HIS A 214 -13.35 11.61 -7.21
N PRO A 215 -13.66 12.07 -8.42
CA PRO A 215 -13.77 11.19 -9.59
C PRO A 215 -12.48 10.43 -9.92
N ASP A 216 -11.33 10.93 -9.48
CA ASP A 216 -10.02 10.32 -9.72
C ASP A 216 -9.55 9.41 -8.57
N LEU A 217 -10.09 9.59 -7.35
CA LEU A 217 -9.93 8.64 -6.25
C LEU A 217 -10.88 7.46 -6.46
N LYS A 218 -10.65 6.71 -7.53
CA LYS A 218 -11.44 5.50 -7.76
C LYS A 218 -11.07 4.47 -6.72
N THR A 219 -12.08 4.01 -5.99
CA THR A 219 -12.03 2.76 -5.26
C THR A 219 -11.68 1.65 -6.24
N GLY A 220 -10.40 1.39 -6.43
CA GLY A 220 -9.98 0.14 -7.05
C GLY A 220 -10.48 -0.97 -6.14
N ASN A 221 -11.39 -1.77 -6.63
CA ASN A 221 -11.94 -2.97 -6.00
C ASN A 221 -11.92 -2.92 -4.46
N SER A 222 -12.90 -2.23 -3.85
CA SER A 222 -13.25 -2.28 -2.42
C SER A 222 -12.35 -1.58 -1.37
N GLY A 223 -11.57 -0.57 -1.71
CA GLY A 223 -10.83 0.16 -0.68
C GLY A 223 -11.68 1.18 0.11
N ILE A 224 -11.44 1.32 1.41
CA ILE A 224 -11.89 2.50 2.13
C ILE A 224 -11.06 3.67 1.63
N LEU A 225 -11.73 4.72 1.13
CA LEU A 225 -11.06 5.98 0.82
C LEU A 225 -10.50 6.59 2.10
N PRO A 226 -9.27 7.11 2.09
CA PRO A 226 -8.76 7.90 3.20
C PRO A 226 -9.66 9.12 3.40
N SER A 227 -9.84 9.60 4.64
CA SER A 227 -10.60 10.83 4.90
C SER A 227 -10.00 12.03 4.19
N PHE A 228 -8.67 12.03 4.02
CA PHE A 228 -7.89 13.03 3.28
C PHE A 228 -6.93 12.32 2.33
N GLY A 229 -6.93 12.70 1.09
CA GLY A 229 -6.08 12.09 0.08
C GLY A 229 -5.70 13.06 -1.02
N ILE A 230 -4.72 12.66 -1.83
CA ILE A 230 -4.27 13.38 -3.01
C ILE A 230 -4.31 12.42 -4.19
N ALA A 231 -4.87 12.86 -5.31
CA ALA A 231 -4.81 12.15 -6.58
C ALA A 231 -4.21 13.06 -7.65
N GLY A 232 -3.18 12.57 -8.34
CA GLY A 232 -2.44 13.34 -9.32
C GLY A 232 -1.86 12.46 -10.42
N LEU A 233 -0.99 13.04 -11.23
CA LEU A 233 -0.34 12.39 -12.36
C LEU A 233 1.12 12.06 -12.04
N ALA A 234 1.51 10.81 -12.29
CA ALA A 234 2.90 10.37 -12.24
C ALA A 234 3.49 10.35 -13.65
N VAL A 235 4.68 10.95 -13.81
CA VAL A 235 5.40 11.00 -15.07
C VAL A 235 6.87 10.60 -14.88
N ARG A 236 7.48 10.07 -15.94
CA ARG A 236 8.93 9.79 -15.96
C ARG A 236 9.71 11.11 -16.03
N LYS A 237 10.60 11.37 -15.07
CA LYS A 237 11.37 12.62 -15.06
C LYS A 237 12.20 12.84 -16.31
N LYS A 238 12.81 11.78 -16.83
CA LYS A 238 13.74 11.87 -17.97
C LYS A 238 13.04 12.21 -19.30
N THR A 239 11.86 11.68 -19.52
CA THR A 239 11.15 11.76 -20.81
C THR A 239 9.90 12.62 -20.76
N GLY A 240 9.35 12.86 -19.56
CA GLY A 240 8.05 13.49 -19.37
C GLY A 240 6.85 12.59 -19.69
N ASP A 241 7.11 11.31 -20.04
CA ASP A 241 6.06 10.37 -20.39
C ASP A 241 5.17 10.07 -19.20
N GLU A 242 3.88 10.03 -19.45
CA GLU A 242 2.90 9.66 -18.45
C GLU A 242 3.02 8.17 -18.10
N ILE A 243 3.13 7.89 -16.80
CA ILE A 243 3.06 6.53 -16.24
C ILE A 243 1.60 6.18 -15.96
N GLY A 244 0.90 7.11 -15.31
CA GLY A 244 -0.49 6.96 -14.94
C GLY A 244 -0.87 7.79 -13.72
N PRO A 245 -2.11 7.69 -13.24
CA PRO A 245 -2.54 8.37 -12.03
C PRO A 245 -1.84 7.78 -10.81
N TYR A 246 -1.48 8.66 -9.86
CA TYR A 246 -1.14 8.25 -8.51
C TYR A 246 -2.23 8.69 -7.55
N GLU A 247 -2.33 7.97 -6.45
CA GLU A 247 -3.21 8.30 -5.34
C GLU A 247 -2.52 7.99 -4.02
N LEU A 248 -2.75 8.80 -3.01
CA LEU A 248 -2.26 8.59 -1.65
C LEU A 248 -3.29 9.03 -0.62
N GLY A 249 -3.19 8.46 0.59
CA GLY A 249 -3.87 8.90 1.78
C GLY A 249 -2.91 9.54 2.77
N ILE A 250 -3.46 10.43 3.61
CA ILE A 250 -2.78 11.07 4.73
C ILE A 250 -3.25 10.40 6.01
N TYR A 251 -2.31 9.96 6.85
CA TYR A 251 -2.56 9.11 8.01
C TYR A 251 -1.84 9.59 9.26
N GLY A 252 -2.28 9.05 10.41
CA GLY A 252 -1.74 9.41 11.72
C GLY A 252 -2.44 10.62 12.35
N THR A 253 -2.33 10.77 13.66
CA THR A 253 -3.06 11.79 14.43
C THR A 253 -2.73 13.23 14.04
N ASP A 254 -1.52 13.44 13.51
CA ASP A 254 -0.94 14.74 13.14
C ASP A 254 -0.44 14.75 11.69
N ALA A 255 -1.07 13.95 10.82
CA ALA A 255 -0.64 13.75 9.44
C ALA A 255 0.83 13.25 9.36
N SER A 256 1.21 12.33 10.25
CA SER A 256 2.58 11.85 10.37
C SER A 256 3.02 10.92 9.26
N GLU A 257 2.08 10.35 8.52
CA GLU A 257 2.34 9.31 7.51
C GLU A 257 1.55 9.55 6.23
N ILE A 258 2.12 9.12 5.11
CA ILE A 258 1.44 9.00 3.83
C ILE A 258 1.64 7.60 3.27
N ALA A 259 0.66 7.09 2.55
CA ALA A 259 0.76 5.82 1.84
C ALA A 259 -0.07 5.88 0.57
N GLY A 260 0.43 5.29 -0.53
CA GLY A 260 -0.24 5.38 -1.81
C GLY A 260 0.32 4.46 -2.88
N ARG A 261 -0.16 4.66 -4.09
CA ARG A 261 0.23 3.87 -5.25
C ARG A 261 0.17 4.67 -6.55
N ILE A 262 0.90 4.21 -7.54
CA ILE A 262 0.77 4.61 -8.94
C ILE A 262 0.06 3.48 -9.67
N LYS A 263 -0.99 3.79 -10.42
CA LYS A 263 -1.68 2.86 -11.31
C LYS A 263 -1.18 3.08 -12.74
N SER A 264 -0.39 2.15 -13.23
CA SER A 264 0.06 2.18 -14.62
C SER A 264 -0.78 1.28 -15.51
N LYS A 265 -0.77 1.58 -16.81
CA LYS A 265 -1.29 0.69 -17.86
C LYS A 265 -0.39 -0.53 -18.06
N HIS A 266 0.87 -0.46 -17.59
CA HIS A 266 1.86 -1.52 -17.65
C HIS A 266 2.13 -2.06 -16.24
N ASP A 267 1.92 -3.34 -16.03
CA ASP A 267 2.04 -3.98 -14.71
C ASP A 267 3.37 -3.74 -13.98
N LEU A 268 4.48 -3.63 -14.74
CA LEU A 268 5.81 -3.37 -14.18
C LEU A 268 5.95 -1.96 -13.59
N ASP A 269 5.13 -1.02 -14.05
CA ASP A 269 5.16 0.37 -13.61
C ASP A 269 4.20 0.64 -12.44
N ASN A 270 3.50 -0.38 -11.95
CA ASN A 270 2.69 -0.26 -10.74
C ASN A 270 3.60 -0.17 -9.51
N VAL A 271 3.62 0.99 -8.90
CA VAL A 271 4.51 1.32 -7.78
C VAL A 271 3.68 1.62 -6.54
N MET A 272 4.08 1.05 -5.42
CA MET A 272 3.60 1.41 -4.09
C MET A 272 4.59 2.34 -3.44
N PHE A 273 4.10 3.27 -2.61
CA PHE A 273 4.97 4.14 -1.85
C PHE A 273 4.36 4.49 -0.49
N ILE A 274 5.24 4.75 0.47
CA ILE A 274 4.89 5.05 1.85
C ILE A 274 5.97 5.93 2.46
N GLY A 275 5.58 6.93 3.25
CA GLY A 275 6.51 7.88 3.85
C GLY A 275 6.09 8.33 5.23
N LYS A 276 7.09 8.80 5.99
CA LYS A 276 6.90 9.45 7.30
C LYS A 276 7.28 10.90 7.21
N LYS A 277 6.55 11.72 7.95
CA LYS A 277 6.88 13.13 8.17
C LYS A 277 8.26 13.22 8.81
N GLN A 278 9.13 14.03 8.20
CA GLN A 278 10.45 14.31 8.74
C GLN A 278 10.37 15.39 9.83
N SER A 279 11.14 15.20 10.88
CA SER A 279 11.36 16.27 11.85
C SER A 279 11.99 17.45 11.12
N ALA A 280 11.55 18.68 11.40
CA ALA A 280 12.27 19.85 10.92
C ALA A 280 13.74 19.73 11.34
N PRO A 281 14.70 20.04 10.45
CA PRO A 281 16.09 20.10 10.86
C PRO A 281 16.16 21.05 12.06
N ASN A 282 16.77 20.59 13.15
CA ASN A 282 17.05 21.46 14.29
C ASN A 282 17.80 22.68 13.78
N PRO A 283 17.36 23.90 14.11
CA PRO A 283 18.02 25.13 13.70
C PRO A 283 19.46 25.22 14.20
#